data_631cae44a4a18e3f4ec5a970d82bf1b5
#
_entry.id   631cae44a4a18e3f4ec5a970d82bf1b5
#
_cell.length_a   1.000
_cell.length_b   1.000
_cell.length_c   1.000
_cell.angle_alpha   90.00
_cell.angle_beta   90.00
_cell.angle_gamma   90.00
#
_symmetry.space_group_name_H-M   'P 1'
#
loop_
_entity.id
_entity.type
_entity.pdbx_description
1 polymer ?
#
loop_
_entity_poly.entity_id
_entity_poly.type
_entity_poly.pdbx_seq_one_letter_code
_entity_poly.pdbx_strand_id
1 'polypeptide(L)'
;ASDGTTAFIAAADRVLVVLVGEPTSFLDAYALIKATHLEKGIIHFNVLVNMAGSDDEAQSYFDKFRKTVTQFLDVSLHFAGSFPMSSKLRKSIVSRKPVCLDERNAREVLALQRVANNIIRSPMNATDGIRFFERSPQGEMVR
;
A
#
# COMPACT_ATOMS: atom_id res chain seq x y z
N ALA A 1 8.80 -14.21 4.39
CA ALA A 1 7.42 -14.03 4.84
C ALA A 1 6.89 -15.39 5.32
N SER A 2 6.04 -15.41 6.34
CA SER A 2 5.39 -16.66 6.75
C SER A 2 4.29 -17.04 5.74
N ASP A 3 4.01 -18.33 5.60
CA ASP A 3 2.96 -18.84 4.70
C ASP A 3 1.60 -18.17 4.95
N GLY A 4 1.30 -17.82 6.21
CA GLY A 4 0.10 -17.09 6.58
C GLY A 4 0.06 -15.67 6.01
N THR A 5 1.18 -14.93 6.02
CA THR A 5 1.26 -13.57 5.50
C THR A 5 1.02 -13.54 3.99
N THR A 6 1.67 -14.43 3.25
CA THR A 6 1.51 -14.49 1.78
C THR A 6 0.10 -14.94 1.39
N ALA A 7 -0.56 -15.79 2.17
CA ALA A 7 -1.94 -16.20 1.95
C ALA A 7 -2.93 -15.04 2.12
N PHE A 8 -2.77 -14.20 3.15
CA PHE A 8 -3.60 -13.00 3.33
C PHE A 8 -3.39 -11.98 2.21
N ILE A 9 -2.15 -11.76 1.79
CA ILE A 9 -1.82 -10.88 0.67
C ILE A 9 -2.48 -11.37 -0.62
N ALA A 10 -2.43 -12.68 -0.88
CA ALA A 10 -3.03 -13.27 -2.08
C ALA A 10 -4.56 -13.14 -2.13
N ALA A 11 -5.22 -13.05 -0.99
CA ALA A 11 -6.67 -12.86 -0.90
C ALA A 11 -7.12 -11.40 -1.10
N ALA A 12 -6.19 -10.45 -1.12
CA ALA A 12 -6.49 -9.03 -1.28
C ALA A 12 -6.50 -8.61 -2.75
N ASP A 13 -7.49 -7.80 -3.16
CA ASP A 13 -7.56 -7.22 -4.51
C ASP A 13 -6.39 -6.25 -4.77
N ARG A 14 -5.92 -5.57 -3.73
CA ARG A 14 -4.81 -4.61 -3.78
C ARG A 14 -3.88 -4.80 -2.60
N VAL A 15 -2.60 -4.67 -2.86
CA VAL A 15 -1.55 -4.77 -1.84
C VAL A 15 -0.89 -3.41 -1.68
N LEU A 16 -0.81 -2.94 -0.44
CA LEU A 16 -0.09 -1.73 -0.09
C LEU A 16 1.16 -2.09 0.72
N VAL A 17 2.32 -1.75 0.18
CA VAL A 17 3.62 -1.89 0.85
C VAL A 17 4.02 -0.52 1.40
N VAL A 18 4.32 -0.47 2.68
CA VAL A 18 4.75 0.77 3.35
C VAL A 18 6.26 0.77 3.49
N LEU A 19 6.90 1.77 2.89
CA LEU A 19 8.35 2.02 2.99
C LEU A 19 8.62 3.17 3.96
N VAL A 20 9.73 3.04 4.69
CA VAL A 20 10.41 4.16 5.34
C VAL A 20 11.75 4.36 4.63
N GLY A 21 12.25 5.58 4.56
CA GLY A 21 13.48 5.92 3.83
C GLY A 21 14.76 5.37 4.47
N GLU A 22 14.75 4.11 4.88
CA GLU A 22 15.87 3.41 5.51
C GLU A 22 16.24 2.15 4.71
N PRO A 23 17.54 1.79 4.62
CA PRO A 23 18.01 0.64 3.85
C PRO A 23 17.36 -0.69 4.26
N THR A 24 17.13 -0.90 5.53
CA THR A 24 16.47 -2.10 6.08
C THR A 24 15.04 -2.24 5.59
N SER A 25 14.30 -1.13 5.53
CA SER A 25 12.93 -1.10 5.00
C SER A 25 12.88 -1.49 3.51
N PHE A 26 13.87 -1.08 2.71
CA PHE A 26 13.97 -1.50 1.31
C PHE A 26 14.17 -3.00 1.16
N LEU A 27 15.06 -3.57 1.97
CA LEU A 27 15.37 -4.98 1.93
C LEU A 27 14.17 -5.83 2.35
N ASP A 28 13.50 -5.44 3.42
CA ASP A 28 12.31 -6.13 3.93
C ASP A 28 11.14 -6.07 2.92
N ALA A 29 10.90 -4.91 2.35
CA ALA A 29 9.88 -4.72 1.33
C ALA A 29 10.19 -5.51 0.05
N TYR A 30 11.44 -5.52 -0.40
CA TYR A 30 11.87 -6.33 -1.53
C TYR A 30 11.65 -7.82 -1.27
N ALA A 31 12.05 -8.31 -0.10
CA ALA A 31 11.88 -9.71 0.29
C ALA A 31 10.39 -10.11 0.33
N LEU A 32 9.54 -9.24 0.85
CA LEU A 32 8.09 -9.47 0.88
C LEU A 32 7.49 -9.52 -0.52
N ILE A 33 7.81 -8.55 -1.38
CA ILE A 33 7.32 -8.51 -2.77
C ILE A 33 7.78 -9.76 -3.52
N LYS A 34 9.06 -10.12 -3.40
CA LYS A 34 9.64 -11.30 -4.04
C LYS A 34 8.92 -12.58 -3.60
N ALA A 35 8.77 -12.80 -2.31
CA ALA A 35 8.09 -13.98 -1.79
C ALA A 35 6.64 -14.05 -2.27
N THR A 36 5.90 -12.96 -2.17
CA THR A 36 4.49 -12.88 -2.59
C THR A 36 4.33 -13.08 -4.10
N HIS A 37 5.21 -12.49 -4.89
CA HIS A 37 5.20 -12.67 -6.34
C HIS A 37 5.48 -14.11 -6.74
N LEU A 38 6.55 -14.72 -6.21
CA LEU A 38 6.95 -16.08 -6.56
C LEU A 38 5.98 -17.15 -6.05
N GLU A 39 5.41 -16.97 -4.86
CA GLU A 39 4.53 -17.95 -4.23
C GLU A 39 3.07 -17.83 -4.70
N LYS A 40 2.61 -16.62 -4.99
CA LYS A 40 1.19 -16.32 -5.23
C LYS A 40 0.91 -15.64 -6.56
N GLY A 41 1.92 -15.34 -7.36
CA GLY A 41 1.74 -14.70 -8.67
C GLY A 41 1.24 -13.25 -8.61
N ILE A 42 1.36 -12.58 -7.47
CA ILE A 42 0.97 -11.16 -7.34
C ILE A 42 1.93 -10.31 -8.16
N ILE A 43 1.38 -9.41 -8.99
CA ILE A 43 2.15 -8.55 -9.90
C ILE A 43 2.01 -7.07 -9.57
N HIS A 44 0.88 -6.63 -9.03
CA HIS A 44 0.63 -5.22 -8.76
C HIS A 44 0.78 -4.91 -7.27
N PHE A 45 1.68 -3.99 -6.96
CA PHE A 45 1.92 -3.52 -5.59
C PHE A 45 1.83 -1.99 -5.55
N ASN A 46 1.03 -1.47 -4.64
CA ASN A 46 1.05 -0.05 -4.29
C ASN A 46 2.13 0.20 -3.25
N VAL A 47 2.85 1.29 -3.36
CA VAL A 47 3.92 1.65 -2.43
C VAL A 47 3.65 3.02 -1.83
N LEU A 48 3.56 3.08 -0.51
CA LEU A 48 3.48 4.29 0.29
C LEU A 48 4.83 4.57 0.93
N VAL A 49 5.36 5.76 0.77
CA VAL A 49 6.56 6.20 1.52
C VAL A 49 6.10 6.94 2.77
N ASN A 50 6.34 6.33 3.92
CA ASN A 50 6.00 6.87 5.23
C ASN A 50 7.16 7.65 5.82
N MET A 51 6.87 8.60 6.71
CA MET A 51 7.84 9.43 7.43
C MET A 51 8.76 10.23 6.48
N ALA A 52 8.23 10.65 5.33
CA ALA A 52 8.97 11.43 4.35
C ALA A 52 9.17 12.88 4.82
N GLY A 53 10.35 13.42 4.56
CA GLY A 53 10.65 14.83 4.83
C GLY A 53 9.97 15.77 3.84
N SER A 54 9.79 15.31 2.59
CA SER A 54 9.09 16.03 1.53
C SER A 54 8.51 15.07 0.49
N ASP A 55 7.61 15.57 -0.36
CA ASP A 55 7.05 14.79 -1.47
C ASP A 55 8.13 14.42 -2.50
N ASP A 56 9.09 15.31 -2.76
CA ASP A 56 10.21 15.07 -3.69
C ASP A 56 11.14 13.97 -3.16
N GLU A 57 11.42 13.98 -1.87
CA GLU A 57 12.18 12.94 -1.21
C GLU A 57 11.47 11.59 -1.32
N ALA A 58 10.18 11.55 -1.03
CA ALA A 58 9.37 10.35 -1.13
C ALA A 58 9.35 9.80 -2.55
N GLN A 59 9.18 10.65 -3.56
CA GLN A 59 9.21 10.26 -4.97
C GLN A 59 10.58 9.68 -5.34
N SER A 60 11.66 10.29 -4.88
CA SER A 60 13.03 9.80 -5.12
C SER A 60 13.26 8.43 -4.49
N TYR A 61 12.78 8.20 -3.27
CA TYR A 61 12.84 6.88 -2.62
C TYR A 61 12.05 5.84 -3.38
N PHE A 62 10.84 6.18 -3.79
CA PHE A 62 10.01 5.27 -4.58
C PHE A 62 10.68 4.91 -5.91
N ASP A 63 11.22 5.88 -6.64
CA ASP A 63 11.85 5.63 -7.95
C ASP A 63 13.08 4.73 -7.84
N LYS A 64 13.91 4.93 -6.82
CA LYS A 64 15.06 4.07 -6.53
C LYS A 64 14.60 2.65 -6.19
N PHE A 65 13.60 2.52 -5.32
CA PHE A 65 13.04 1.23 -4.95
C PHE A 65 12.45 0.50 -6.15
N ARG A 66 11.60 1.18 -6.92
CA ARG A 66 10.99 0.63 -8.13
C ARG A 66 12.05 0.13 -9.11
N LYS A 67 13.05 0.95 -9.41
CA LYS A 67 14.14 0.58 -10.32
C LYS A 67 14.86 -0.69 -9.85
N THR A 68 15.15 -0.79 -8.56
CA THR A 68 15.83 -1.97 -8.00
C THR A 68 14.94 -3.21 -8.09
N VAL A 69 13.68 -3.12 -7.69
CA VAL A 69 12.76 -4.27 -7.69
C VAL A 69 12.49 -4.77 -9.11
N THR A 70 12.16 -3.87 -10.03
CA THR A 70 11.80 -4.24 -11.41
C THR A 70 12.98 -4.68 -12.26
N GLN A 71 14.21 -4.48 -11.77
CA GLN A 71 15.41 -5.05 -12.40
C GLN A 71 15.47 -6.59 -12.25
N PHE A 72 14.88 -7.13 -11.18
CA PHE A 72 14.98 -8.55 -10.83
C PHE A 72 13.64 -9.28 -10.83
N LEU A 73 12.53 -8.57 -10.74
CA LEU A 73 11.18 -9.15 -10.64
C LEU A 73 10.26 -8.55 -11.70
N ASP A 74 9.46 -9.39 -12.32
CA ASP A 74 8.43 -8.99 -13.27
C ASP A 74 7.15 -8.55 -12.53
N VAL A 75 7.24 -7.39 -11.88
CA VAL A 75 6.16 -6.79 -11.10
C VAL A 75 5.97 -5.33 -11.45
N SER A 76 4.79 -4.80 -11.19
CA SER A 76 4.44 -3.39 -11.35
C SER A 76 4.28 -2.72 -9.99
N LEU A 77 5.11 -1.71 -9.73
CA LEU A 77 5.01 -0.89 -8.52
C LEU A 77 4.35 0.44 -8.85
N HIS A 78 3.31 0.79 -8.08
CA HIS A 78 2.53 2.01 -8.22
C HIS A 78 2.76 2.91 -7.01
N PHE A 79 3.15 4.15 -7.24
CA PHE A 79 3.34 5.11 -6.16
C PHE A 79 1.98 5.54 -5.60
N ALA A 80 1.66 5.08 -4.39
CA ALA A 80 0.43 5.44 -3.71
C ALA A 80 0.48 6.85 -3.09
N GLY A 81 1.69 7.36 -2.86
CA GLY A 81 1.92 8.66 -2.27
C GLY A 81 2.86 8.61 -1.07
N SER A 82 2.90 9.71 -0.35
CA SER A 82 3.75 9.86 0.84
C SER A 82 2.92 10.22 2.06
N PHE A 83 3.44 9.88 3.22
CA PHE A 83 2.94 10.35 4.50
C PHE A 83 4.04 11.14 5.21
N PRO A 84 3.77 12.38 5.64
CA PRO A 84 4.80 13.21 6.24
C PRO A 84 5.18 12.71 7.63
N MET A 85 6.42 13.02 8.05
CA MET A 85 6.78 12.96 9.45
C MET A 85 5.96 14.02 10.19
N SER A 86 5.09 13.60 11.13
CA SER A 86 4.14 14.48 11.79
C SER A 86 4.05 14.21 13.28
N SER A 87 4.26 15.27 14.08
CA SER A 87 4.03 15.22 15.52
C SER A 87 2.55 15.04 15.87
N LYS A 88 1.63 15.50 15.02
CA LYS A 88 0.18 15.33 15.18
C LYS A 88 -0.22 13.87 15.02
N LEU A 89 0.38 13.16 14.04
CA LEU A 89 0.18 11.73 13.88
C LEU A 89 0.68 10.96 15.10
N ARG A 90 1.86 11.31 15.61
CA ARG A 90 2.39 10.69 16.83
C ARG A 90 1.47 10.92 18.05
N LYS A 91 0.96 12.15 18.23
CA LYS A 91 -0.01 12.47 19.28
C LYS A 91 -1.31 11.66 19.11
N SER A 92 -1.80 11.51 17.89
CA SER A 92 -2.97 10.69 17.57
C SER A 92 -2.79 9.25 18.05
N ILE A 93 -1.65 8.63 17.75
CA ILE A 93 -1.31 7.27 18.19
C ILE A 93 -1.29 7.18 19.72
N VAL A 94 -0.58 8.08 20.38
CA VAL A 94 -0.46 8.10 21.85
C VAL A 94 -1.81 8.33 22.54
N SER A 95 -2.63 9.22 22.00
CA SER A 95 -3.96 9.53 22.55
C SER A 95 -5.04 8.51 22.14
N ARG A 96 -4.70 7.56 21.27
CA ARG A 96 -5.65 6.57 20.69
C ARG A 96 -6.87 7.21 20.03
N LYS A 97 -6.66 8.39 19.42
CA LYS A 97 -7.70 9.11 18.66
C LYS A 97 -7.26 9.18 17.20
N PRO A 98 -8.07 8.69 16.25
CA PRO A 98 -7.72 8.77 14.83
C PRO A 98 -7.40 10.20 14.40
N VAL A 99 -6.31 10.36 13.64
CA VAL A 99 -5.84 11.68 13.18
C VAL A 99 -6.90 12.43 12.36
N CYS A 100 -7.76 11.71 11.65
CA CYS A 100 -8.82 12.26 10.80
C CYS A 100 -10.02 12.83 11.56
N LEU A 101 -10.12 12.63 12.87
CA LEU A 101 -11.20 13.18 13.69
C LEU A 101 -10.95 14.60 14.20
N ASP A 102 -9.77 15.17 13.94
CA ASP A 102 -9.42 16.53 14.35
C ASP A 102 -9.17 17.40 13.11
N GLU A 103 -10.02 18.41 12.93
CA GLU A 103 -9.94 19.35 11.79
C GLU A 103 -8.60 20.11 11.71
N ARG A 104 -7.88 20.24 12.83
CA ARG A 104 -6.54 20.84 12.87
C ARG A 104 -5.47 19.98 12.19
N ASN A 105 -5.78 18.75 11.85
CA ASN A 105 -4.91 17.79 11.18
C ASN A 105 -5.13 17.77 9.65
N ALA A 106 -5.58 18.87 9.05
CA ALA A 106 -5.97 18.95 7.63
C ALA A 106 -4.88 18.44 6.67
N ARG A 107 -3.59 18.68 6.96
CA ARG A 107 -2.46 18.20 6.15
C ARG A 107 -2.36 16.68 6.14
N GLU A 108 -2.50 16.05 7.30
CA GLU A 108 -2.43 14.61 7.47
C GLU A 108 -3.65 13.93 6.83
N VAL A 109 -4.83 14.50 7.02
CA VAL A 109 -6.09 14.03 6.40
C VAL A 109 -6.01 14.10 4.88
N LEU A 110 -5.49 15.21 4.33
CA LEU A 110 -5.34 15.38 2.89
C LEU A 110 -4.35 14.35 2.30
N ALA A 111 -3.25 14.07 3.01
CA ALA A 111 -2.29 13.04 2.62
C ALA A 111 -2.95 11.65 2.58
N LEU A 112 -3.75 11.28 3.60
CA LEU A 112 -4.51 10.02 3.63
C LEU A 112 -5.51 9.93 2.47
N GLN A 113 -6.24 11.00 2.17
CA GLN A 113 -7.20 11.03 1.07
C GLN A 113 -6.51 10.83 -0.28
N ARG A 114 -5.36 11.45 -0.52
CA ARG A 114 -4.58 11.28 -1.75
C ARG A 114 -4.12 9.83 -1.90
N VAL A 115 -3.57 9.25 -0.85
CA VAL A 115 -3.13 7.84 -0.85
C VAL A 115 -4.30 6.90 -1.13
N ALA A 116 -5.42 7.08 -0.43
CA ALA A 116 -6.62 6.27 -0.64
C ALA A 116 -7.13 6.35 -2.09
N ASN A 117 -7.21 7.54 -2.66
CA ASN A 117 -7.62 7.74 -4.06
C ASN A 117 -6.67 7.08 -5.05
N ASN A 118 -5.37 7.14 -4.81
CA ASN A 118 -4.37 6.50 -5.68
C ASN A 118 -4.49 4.97 -5.61
N ILE A 119 -4.70 4.41 -4.42
CA ILE A 119 -4.90 2.96 -4.26
C ILE A 119 -6.17 2.50 -4.97
N ILE A 120 -7.29 3.21 -4.80
CA ILE A 120 -8.56 2.84 -5.44
C ILE A 120 -8.45 2.83 -6.97
N ARG A 121 -7.65 3.71 -7.54
CA ARG A 121 -7.43 3.80 -9.00
C ARG A 121 -6.36 2.85 -9.53
N SER A 122 -5.58 2.22 -8.66
CA SER A 122 -4.52 1.30 -9.07
C SER A 122 -5.10 -0.01 -9.62
N PRO A 123 -4.35 -0.73 -10.48
CA PRO A 123 -4.74 -2.05 -10.95
C PRO A 123 -4.97 -3.04 -9.80
N MET A 124 -5.96 -3.91 -9.96
CA MET A 124 -6.21 -5.03 -9.05
C MET A 124 -5.43 -6.26 -9.48
N ASN A 125 -5.02 -7.07 -8.51
CA ASN A 125 -4.53 -8.41 -8.79
C ASN A 125 -5.71 -9.35 -9.03
N ALA A 126 -5.52 -10.34 -9.91
CA ALA A 126 -6.45 -11.45 -9.99
C ALA A 126 -6.34 -12.27 -8.69
N THR A 127 -7.45 -12.46 -8.01
CA THR A 127 -7.49 -13.22 -6.75
C THR A 127 -8.40 -14.42 -6.90
N ASP A 128 -7.92 -15.59 -6.50
CA ASP A 128 -8.74 -16.80 -6.30
C ASP A 128 -9.39 -16.80 -4.90
N GLY A 129 -9.32 -15.67 -4.20
CA GLY A 129 -9.77 -15.51 -2.82
C GLY A 129 -11.27 -15.55 -2.64
N ILE A 130 -11.71 -15.91 -1.44
CA ILE A 130 -13.10 -15.84 -1.02
C ILE A 130 -13.53 -14.37 -1.03
N ARG A 131 -14.30 -13.97 -2.02
CA ARG A 131 -14.92 -12.64 -2.08
C ARG A 131 -16.18 -12.66 -1.23
N PHE A 132 -16.11 -12.12 -0.04
CA PHE A 132 -17.27 -12.02 0.85
C PHE A 132 -18.37 -11.09 0.32
N PHE A 133 -18.07 -10.22 -0.67
CA PHE A 133 -18.98 -9.25 -1.22
C PHE A 133 -18.82 -9.10 -2.75
N GLU A 134 -19.13 -10.14 -3.52
CA GLU A 134 -19.41 -9.93 -4.94
C GLU A 134 -20.80 -9.30 -5.09
N ARG A 135 -20.85 -8.04 -5.49
CA ARG A 135 -22.03 -7.53 -6.15
C ARG A 135 -22.09 -8.20 -7.52
N SER A 136 -22.98 -9.14 -7.68
CA SER A 136 -23.33 -9.66 -9.00
C SER A 136 -23.73 -8.49 -9.91
N PRO A 137 -23.14 -8.35 -11.11
CA PRO A 137 -23.48 -7.27 -12.03
C PRO A 137 -24.81 -7.51 -12.76
N GLN A 138 -25.64 -8.43 -12.34
CA GLN A 138 -26.94 -8.66 -12.99
C GLN A 138 -28.01 -8.88 -11.93
N GLY A 139 -28.91 -7.88 -11.85
CA GLY A 139 -30.22 -8.07 -11.28
C GLY A 139 -31.03 -8.99 -12.18
N GLU A 140 -30.99 -10.28 -11.95
CA GLU A 140 -32.06 -11.17 -12.32
C GLU A 140 -32.70 -11.68 -11.03
N MET A 141 -33.87 -11.12 -10.75
CA MET A 141 -34.84 -11.77 -9.86
C MET A 141 -35.22 -13.09 -10.54
N VAL A 142 -34.68 -14.19 -10.01
CA VAL A 142 -35.31 -15.49 -10.24
C VAL A 142 -36.39 -15.65 -9.18
N ARG A 143 -37.61 -15.66 -9.66
CA ARG A 143 -38.78 -16.02 -8.88
C ARG A 143 -38.72 -17.46 -8.40
#